data_e20e2335776bdeb900eaaa86bd8bc353
#
_entry.id   e20e2335776bdeb900eaaa86bd8bc353
#
_cell.length_a   1.000
_cell.length_b   1.000
_cell.length_c   1.000
_cell.angle_alpha   90.00
_cell.angle_beta   90.00
_cell.angle_gamma   90.00
#
_symmetry.space_group_name_H-M   'P 1'
#
loop_
_entity.id
_entity.type
_entity.pdbx_description
1 polymer ?
#
loop_
_entity_poly.entity_id
_entity_poly.type
_entity_poly.pdbx_seq_one_letter_code
_entity_poly.pdbx_strand_id
1 'polypeptide(L)'
;MKKFTLLLLLIVSFTGSAYALAGDSVNIVDASGKRQGPWTLYGRDKKDPNYPPDSKWQEGRYKDSQKTGVWIEYFPVGSKKSELTYVNNRPNGHAIMYNDNGKKAEEGTWVGSRWVGDYKLFYDDGTPRQSFNYSQLGQRDGTQNYYHPNGKVAITVDMKGGKEQGWKKEYDDNGNLVRETYFADGTIDPSKTKVYDTTKPDKAPEETGPKQESKVVSDPNFKPNKGTFNGEGDWILYKNGQITMKGTFHSKKLVDGEERIYDNNGLLRQIKLYKEGKYVGDGPLPADANK
;
A
#
# COMPACT_ATOMS: atom_id res chain seq x y z
N MET A 1 -78.84 -8.64 34.47
CA MET A 1 -77.56 -9.34 34.53
C MET A 1 -76.57 -8.63 33.60
N LYS A 2 -75.67 -7.79 34.11
CA LYS A 2 -74.70 -7.04 33.38
C LYS A 2 -73.35 -7.82 33.41
N LYS A 3 -72.90 -8.27 32.31
CA LYS A 3 -71.57 -8.95 32.17
C LYS A 3 -70.49 -7.89 32.19
N PHE A 4 -69.60 -7.92 33.17
CA PHE A 4 -68.36 -7.15 33.23
C PHE A 4 -67.31 -7.93 32.47
N THR A 5 -66.84 -7.35 31.40
CA THR A 5 -65.68 -7.88 30.63
C THR A 5 -64.41 -7.22 31.20
N LEU A 6 -63.57 -8.01 31.87
CA LEU A 6 -62.29 -7.60 32.42
C LEU A 6 -61.29 -7.53 31.29
N LEU A 7 -60.89 -6.32 30.91
CA LEU A 7 -59.83 -6.08 29.92
C LEU A 7 -58.45 -6.17 30.64
N LEU A 8 -57.74 -7.25 30.40
CA LEU A 8 -56.39 -7.45 30.95
C LEU A 8 -55.39 -6.65 30.09
N LEU A 9 -54.90 -5.51 30.61
CA LEU A 9 -53.87 -4.71 30.01
C LEU A 9 -52.51 -5.40 30.23
N LEU A 10 -51.93 -6.00 29.17
CA LEU A 10 -50.57 -6.56 29.20
C LEU A 10 -49.58 -5.40 29.08
N ILE A 11 -48.99 -4.97 30.19
CA ILE A 11 -47.87 -4.01 30.17
C ILE A 11 -46.63 -4.79 29.78
N VAL A 12 -46.24 -4.68 28.49
CA VAL A 12 -44.92 -5.14 28.02
C VAL A 12 -43.90 -4.08 28.48
N SER A 13 -43.21 -4.34 29.56
CA SER A 13 -42.06 -3.55 29.97
C SER A 13 -40.91 -3.82 29.03
N PHE A 14 -40.72 -2.92 28.07
CA PHE A 14 -39.50 -2.85 27.27
C PHE A 14 -38.35 -2.41 28.19
N THR A 15 -37.62 -3.37 28.76
CA THR A 15 -36.30 -3.08 29.34
C THR A 15 -35.35 -2.82 28.20
N GLY A 16 -35.30 -1.57 27.74
CA GLY A 16 -34.27 -1.08 26.88
C GLY A 16 -32.94 -1.24 27.60
N SER A 17 -32.18 -2.28 27.24
CA SER A 17 -30.75 -2.33 27.58
C SER A 17 -30.10 -1.13 26.95
N ALA A 18 -29.87 -0.07 27.71
CA ALA A 18 -28.98 1.00 27.33
C ALA A 18 -27.61 0.34 27.16
N TYR A 19 -27.25 0.08 25.90
CA TYR A 19 -25.85 -0.10 25.57
C TYR A 19 -25.18 1.24 25.83
N ALA A 20 -24.68 1.43 27.04
CA ALA A 20 -23.69 2.44 27.30
C ALA A 20 -22.56 2.16 26.30
N LEU A 21 -22.27 3.11 25.44
CA LEU A 21 -21.00 3.21 24.75
C LEU A 21 -19.95 3.41 25.87
N ALA A 22 -19.55 2.29 26.49
CA ALA A 22 -18.41 2.27 27.38
C ALA A 22 -17.23 2.65 26.46
N GLY A 23 -16.72 3.87 26.62
CA GLY A 23 -15.43 4.21 26.07
C GLY A 23 -14.49 3.08 26.48
N ASP A 24 -13.82 2.45 25.50
CA ASP A 24 -12.94 1.32 25.75
C ASP A 24 -12.02 1.67 26.92
N SER A 25 -12.18 1.01 28.07
CA SER A 25 -11.31 1.23 29.23
C SER A 25 -9.89 0.85 28.83
N VAL A 26 -8.94 1.73 29.13
CA VAL A 26 -7.53 1.56 28.77
C VAL A 26 -6.80 0.76 29.85
N ASN A 27 -5.85 -0.09 29.45
CA ASN A 27 -4.97 -0.87 30.35
C ASN A 27 -5.71 -1.89 31.22
N ILE A 28 -6.67 -2.61 30.63
CA ILE A 28 -7.44 -3.64 31.34
C ILE A 28 -6.65 -4.93 31.47
N VAL A 29 -6.70 -5.53 32.65
CA VAL A 29 -6.29 -6.91 32.91
C VAL A 29 -7.56 -7.69 33.29
N ASP A 30 -7.78 -8.83 32.64
CA ASP A 30 -8.94 -9.70 32.95
C ASP A 30 -8.75 -10.50 34.24
N ALA A 31 -9.78 -11.24 34.62
CA ALA A 31 -9.76 -12.06 35.84
C ALA A 31 -8.66 -13.15 35.86
N SER A 32 -8.12 -13.51 34.69
CA SER A 32 -7.01 -14.46 34.57
C SER A 32 -5.63 -13.80 34.51
N GLY A 33 -5.56 -12.49 34.74
CA GLY A 33 -4.30 -11.72 34.73
C GLY A 33 -3.80 -11.38 33.33
N LYS A 34 -4.62 -11.54 32.28
CA LYS A 34 -4.21 -11.24 30.91
C LYS A 34 -4.61 -9.83 30.49
N ARG A 35 -3.71 -9.16 29.77
CA ARG A 35 -3.97 -7.85 29.15
C ARG A 35 -4.98 -7.98 28.04
N GLN A 36 -6.00 -7.09 28.03
CA GLN A 36 -7.07 -7.07 27.04
C GLN A 36 -7.34 -5.63 26.55
N GLY A 37 -7.82 -5.50 25.31
CA GLY A 37 -8.29 -4.21 24.77
C GLY A 37 -7.19 -3.19 24.52
N PRO A 38 -7.52 -1.87 24.53
CA PRO A 38 -6.56 -0.78 24.29
C PRO A 38 -5.58 -0.64 25.45
N TRP A 39 -4.31 -0.39 25.11
CA TRP A 39 -3.23 -0.19 26.07
C TRP A 39 -2.40 1.01 25.68
N THR A 40 -2.02 1.80 26.69
CA THR A 40 -1.00 2.84 26.60
C THR A 40 0.09 2.55 27.62
N LEU A 41 1.34 2.49 27.16
CA LEU A 41 2.53 2.30 27.95
C LEU A 41 3.32 3.62 27.99
N TYR A 42 3.92 3.93 29.14
CA TYR A 42 4.64 5.17 29.38
C TYR A 42 6.14 4.91 29.60
N GLY A 43 6.94 5.97 29.65
CA GLY A 43 8.39 5.88 29.87
C GLY A 43 8.76 5.10 31.13
N ARG A 44 7.98 5.24 32.22
CA ARG A 44 8.14 4.45 33.47
C ARG A 44 8.04 2.94 33.26
N ASP A 45 7.27 2.49 32.27
CA ASP A 45 7.10 1.07 31.94
C ASP A 45 8.28 0.52 31.14
N LYS A 46 8.99 1.40 30.39
CA LYS A 46 10.13 1.04 29.56
C LYS A 46 11.41 0.84 30.38
N LYS A 47 11.53 1.52 31.51
CA LYS A 47 12.73 1.54 32.35
C LYS A 47 13.99 2.05 31.59
N ASP A 48 13.82 3.01 30.70
CA ASP A 48 14.85 3.64 29.92
C ASP A 48 15.00 5.10 30.38
N PRO A 49 16.17 5.53 30.90
CA PRO A 49 16.35 6.88 31.45
C PRO A 49 16.16 8.00 30.40
N ASN A 50 16.23 7.68 29.11
CA ASN A 50 15.99 8.63 28.03
C ASN A 50 14.50 8.92 27.83
N TYR A 51 13.59 8.12 28.41
CA TYR A 51 12.15 8.35 28.34
C TYR A 51 11.65 8.99 29.63
N PRO A 52 11.11 10.23 29.58
CA PRO A 52 10.43 10.81 30.74
C PRO A 52 9.35 9.87 31.25
N PRO A 53 9.20 9.68 32.56
CA PRO A 53 8.30 8.66 33.13
C PRO A 53 6.85 8.76 32.64
N ASP A 54 6.38 9.98 32.39
CA ASP A 54 5.00 10.28 31.98
C ASP A 54 4.83 10.48 30.47
N SER A 55 5.94 10.40 29.69
CA SER A 55 5.85 10.42 28.23
C SER A 55 5.27 9.11 27.70
N LYS A 56 4.39 9.21 26.72
CA LYS A 56 3.86 8.02 26.03
C LYS A 56 5.01 7.30 25.30
N TRP A 57 5.14 6.01 25.56
CA TRP A 57 6.14 5.16 24.90
C TRP A 57 5.53 4.30 23.80
N GLN A 58 4.45 3.56 24.11
CA GLN A 58 3.76 2.74 23.12
C GLN A 58 2.25 2.75 23.36
N GLU A 59 1.49 2.56 22.30
CA GLU A 59 0.05 2.28 22.40
C GLU A 59 -0.39 1.29 21.33
N GLY A 60 -1.45 0.54 21.63
CA GLY A 60 -2.02 -0.46 20.74
C GLY A 60 -3.07 -1.30 21.45
N ARG A 61 -3.28 -2.51 20.97
CA ARG A 61 -4.27 -3.43 21.58
C ARG A 61 -3.62 -4.75 21.96
N TYR A 62 -4.03 -5.28 23.08
CA TYR A 62 -3.76 -6.65 23.51
C TYR A 62 -5.02 -7.52 23.35
N LYS A 63 -4.78 -8.77 23.00
CA LYS A 63 -5.72 -9.88 23.16
C LYS A 63 -4.98 -11.02 23.85
N ASP A 64 -5.46 -11.43 25.01
CA ASP A 64 -4.84 -12.49 25.83
C ASP A 64 -3.35 -12.27 26.12
N SER A 65 -2.97 -11.03 26.47
CA SER A 65 -1.58 -10.56 26.66
C SER A 65 -0.71 -10.59 25.40
N GLN A 66 -1.29 -10.79 24.20
CA GLN A 66 -0.58 -10.74 22.94
C GLN A 66 -0.90 -9.45 22.19
N LYS A 67 0.12 -8.76 21.71
CA LYS A 67 -0.04 -7.60 20.83
C LYS A 67 -0.79 -8.00 19.56
N THR A 68 -1.81 -7.20 19.20
CA THR A 68 -2.62 -7.39 17.98
C THR A 68 -2.96 -6.05 17.34
N GLY A 69 -3.16 -6.04 16.02
CA GLY A 69 -3.42 -4.81 15.28
C GLY A 69 -2.25 -3.85 15.27
N VAL A 70 -2.51 -2.57 14.98
CA VAL A 70 -1.47 -1.54 14.89
C VAL A 70 -0.99 -1.17 16.28
N TRP A 71 0.33 -1.17 16.45
CA TRP A 71 1.04 -0.63 17.60
C TRP A 71 1.87 0.55 17.18
N ILE A 72 1.73 1.65 17.92
CA ILE A 72 2.47 2.89 17.73
C ILE A 72 3.55 2.98 18.79
N GLU A 73 4.79 3.21 18.40
CA GLU A 73 5.88 3.58 19.29
C GLU A 73 6.19 5.07 19.10
N TYR A 74 6.55 5.74 20.19
CA TYR A 74 6.87 7.16 20.21
C TYR A 74 8.34 7.38 20.57
N PHE A 75 8.93 8.45 20.06
CA PHE A 75 10.20 8.98 20.56
C PHE A 75 10.02 9.61 21.94
N PRO A 76 11.09 9.78 22.73
CA PRO A 76 11.03 10.46 24.03
C PRO A 76 10.40 11.86 23.96
N VAL A 77 10.56 12.55 22.83
CA VAL A 77 10.00 13.88 22.57
C VAL A 77 8.50 13.87 22.21
N GLY A 78 7.89 12.67 22.10
CA GLY A 78 6.46 12.49 21.89
C GLY A 78 6.02 12.37 20.42
N SER A 79 6.92 12.55 19.44
CA SER A 79 6.62 12.28 18.03
C SER A 79 6.57 10.77 17.77
N LYS A 80 5.80 10.34 16.77
CA LYS A 80 5.73 8.92 16.37
C LYS A 80 7.09 8.45 15.89
N LYS A 81 7.50 7.26 16.33
CA LYS A 81 8.71 6.56 15.93
C LYS A 81 8.40 5.43 14.94
N SER A 82 7.32 4.67 15.22
CA SER A 82 6.90 3.60 14.32
C SER A 82 5.42 3.28 14.47
N GLU A 83 4.85 2.74 13.41
CA GLU A 83 3.55 2.07 13.39
C GLU A 83 3.76 0.66 12.85
N LEU A 84 3.53 -0.37 13.67
CA LEU A 84 3.75 -1.76 13.30
C LEU A 84 2.47 -2.57 13.50
N THR A 85 2.07 -3.31 12.49
CA THR A 85 0.97 -4.27 12.63
C THR A 85 1.47 -5.57 13.27
N TYR A 86 0.79 -6.00 14.35
CA TYR A 86 1.11 -7.22 15.09
C TYR A 86 0.02 -8.28 14.96
N VAL A 87 0.45 -9.52 14.84
CA VAL A 87 -0.36 -10.72 14.97
C VAL A 87 0.30 -11.62 16.01
N ASN A 88 -0.37 -11.85 17.13
CA ASN A 88 0.10 -12.71 18.23
C ASN A 88 1.55 -12.37 18.68
N ASN A 89 1.81 -11.10 19.06
CA ASN A 89 3.10 -10.56 19.48
C ASN A 89 4.18 -10.50 18.38
N ARG A 90 3.89 -10.90 17.15
CA ARG A 90 4.87 -10.86 16.06
C ARG A 90 4.49 -9.77 15.07
N PRO A 91 5.43 -8.89 14.69
CA PRO A 91 5.20 -7.97 13.61
C PRO A 91 4.84 -8.74 12.33
N ASN A 92 3.65 -8.46 11.79
CA ASN A 92 3.15 -9.10 10.59
C ASN A 92 2.08 -8.19 9.96
N GLY A 93 2.44 -7.50 8.89
CA GLY A 93 1.58 -6.57 8.18
C GLY A 93 2.26 -5.24 7.90
N HIS A 94 1.44 -4.23 7.64
CA HIS A 94 1.93 -2.90 7.30
C HIS A 94 2.79 -2.30 8.42
N ALA A 95 3.89 -1.67 8.02
CA ALA A 95 4.87 -1.06 8.91
C ALA A 95 5.32 0.29 8.35
N ILE A 96 5.34 1.30 9.22
CA ILE A 96 5.89 2.64 8.95
C ILE A 96 6.91 2.96 10.03
N MET A 97 8.09 3.43 9.62
CA MET A 97 9.08 4.03 10.51
C MET A 97 9.14 5.54 10.23
N TYR A 98 9.37 6.32 11.26
CA TYR A 98 9.46 7.78 11.17
C TYR A 98 10.81 8.27 11.64
N ASN A 99 11.30 9.36 11.05
CA ASN A 99 12.39 10.15 11.60
C ASN A 99 11.89 10.98 12.79
N ASP A 100 12.80 11.50 13.60
CA ASP A 100 12.47 12.35 14.74
C ASP A 100 11.75 13.65 14.36
N ASN A 101 11.95 14.13 13.12
CA ASN A 101 11.23 15.26 12.53
C ASN A 101 9.77 14.95 12.13
N GLY A 102 9.28 13.71 12.39
CA GLY A 102 7.91 13.26 12.11
C GLY A 102 7.64 12.86 10.65
N LYS A 103 8.65 12.94 9.78
CA LYS A 103 8.53 12.45 8.39
C LYS A 103 8.73 10.94 8.33
N LYS A 104 8.08 10.29 7.35
CA LYS A 104 8.31 8.87 7.09
C LYS A 104 9.76 8.62 6.71
N ALA A 105 10.39 7.62 7.33
CA ALA A 105 11.70 7.11 6.97
C ALA A 105 11.59 5.87 6.10
N GLU A 106 10.71 4.92 6.49
CA GLU A 106 10.51 3.66 5.80
C GLU A 106 9.03 3.27 5.83
N GLU A 107 8.57 2.59 4.79
CA GLU A 107 7.21 2.07 4.69
C GLU A 107 7.20 0.77 3.88
N GLY A 108 6.45 -0.23 4.35
CA GLY A 108 6.32 -1.49 3.63
C GLY A 108 5.53 -2.52 4.41
N THR A 109 5.66 -3.79 4.01
CA THR A 109 5.05 -4.93 4.71
C THR A 109 6.14 -5.72 5.42
N TRP A 110 5.97 -5.89 6.73
CA TRP A 110 6.86 -6.67 7.57
C TRP A 110 6.27 -8.04 7.90
N VAL A 111 7.01 -9.10 7.64
CA VAL A 111 6.59 -10.45 7.98
C VAL A 111 7.69 -11.14 8.79
N GLY A 112 7.41 -11.37 10.07
CA GLY A 112 8.36 -11.96 11.01
C GLY A 112 9.56 -11.05 11.26
N SER A 113 10.63 -11.20 10.47
CA SER A 113 11.89 -10.45 10.64
C SER A 113 12.38 -9.80 9.33
N ARG A 114 11.52 -9.65 8.33
CA ARG A 114 11.92 -9.17 7.00
C ARG A 114 10.83 -8.37 6.31
N TRP A 115 11.25 -7.52 5.37
CA TRP A 115 10.38 -6.86 4.41
C TRP A 115 9.91 -7.86 3.35
N VAL A 116 8.65 -7.72 2.90
CA VAL A 116 8.02 -8.54 1.86
C VAL A 116 7.14 -7.64 1.00
N GLY A 117 7.16 -7.86 -0.32
CA GLY A 117 6.41 -7.02 -1.26
C GLY A 117 6.98 -5.62 -1.37
N ASP A 118 6.12 -4.65 -1.59
CA ASP A 118 6.51 -3.26 -1.79
C ASP A 118 7.13 -2.65 -0.53
N TYR A 119 8.26 -1.97 -0.71
CA TYR A 119 8.99 -1.25 0.31
C TYR A 119 9.46 0.10 -0.22
N LYS A 120 9.36 1.13 0.61
CA LYS A 120 9.85 2.48 0.32
C LYS A 120 10.78 2.98 1.43
N LEU A 121 11.86 3.61 1.03
CA LEU A 121 12.72 4.42 1.87
C LEU A 121 12.58 5.87 1.44
N PHE A 122 12.59 6.80 2.40
CA PHE A 122 12.39 8.21 2.16
C PHE A 122 13.63 9.03 2.54
N TYR A 123 13.77 10.20 1.95
CA TYR A 123 14.66 11.24 2.42
C TYR A 123 14.10 11.92 3.68
N ASP A 124 14.92 12.70 4.38
CA ASP A 124 14.51 13.39 5.61
C ASP A 124 13.41 14.45 5.39
N ASP A 125 13.24 14.91 4.15
CA ASP A 125 12.15 15.80 3.76
C ASP A 125 10.83 15.07 3.48
N GLY A 126 10.84 13.72 3.46
CA GLY A 126 9.70 12.86 3.18
C GLY A 126 9.52 12.51 1.71
N THR A 127 10.42 12.95 0.81
CA THR A 127 10.40 12.53 -0.59
C THR A 127 10.90 11.09 -0.74
N PRO A 128 10.37 10.28 -1.67
CA PRO A 128 10.86 8.93 -1.91
C PRO A 128 12.34 8.92 -2.30
N ARG A 129 13.13 8.07 -1.65
CA ARG A 129 14.54 7.81 -1.96
C ARG A 129 14.74 6.51 -2.70
N GLN A 130 13.99 5.48 -2.32
CA GLN A 130 14.06 4.16 -2.92
C GLN A 130 12.66 3.53 -2.93
N SER A 131 12.35 2.78 -3.97
CA SER A 131 11.16 1.94 -4.04
C SER A 131 11.59 0.56 -4.53
N PHE A 132 11.44 -0.43 -3.67
CA PHE A 132 11.88 -1.80 -3.89
C PHE A 132 10.72 -2.77 -3.79
N ASN A 133 10.90 -3.94 -4.39
CA ASN A 133 10.04 -5.08 -4.14
C ASN A 133 10.87 -6.22 -3.55
N TYR A 134 10.31 -6.90 -2.55
CA TYR A 134 10.92 -8.04 -1.88
C TYR A 134 10.08 -9.30 -2.06
N SER A 135 10.73 -10.41 -2.39
CA SER A 135 10.10 -11.73 -2.43
C SER A 135 9.63 -12.16 -1.02
N GLN A 136 8.87 -13.26 -0.95
CA GLN A 136 8.47 -13.87 0.33
C GLN A 136 9.68 -14.34 1.17
N LEU A 137 10.84 -14.49 0.56
CA LEU A 137 12.10 -14.82 1.23
C LEU A 137 12.88 -13.58 1.71
N GLY A 138 12.38 -12.37 1.45
CA GLY A 138 13.04 -11.11 1.80
C GLY A 138 14.21 -10.75 0.88
N GLN A 139 14.30 -11.34 -0.30
CA GLN A 139 15.25 -10.99 -1.33
C GLN A 139 14.66 -9.94 -2.27
N ARG A 140 15.45 -8.99 -2.74
CA ARG A 140 15.00 -8.05 -3.77
C ARG A 140 14.58 -8.83 -5.01
N ASP A 141 13.39 -8.51 -5.52
CA ASP A 141 12.80 -9.18 -6.68
C ASP A 141 11.92 -8.20 -7.44
N GLY A 142 11.90 -8.27 -8.78
CA GLY A 142 11.22 -7.27 -9.61
C GLY A 142 11.96 -5.94 -9.69
N THR A 143 11.27 -4.89 -10.17
CA THR A 143 11.87 -3.58 -10.45
C THR A 143 12.24 -2.83 -9.18
N GLN A 144 13.46 -2.31 -9.13
CA GLN A 144 13.99 -1.47 -8.06
C GLN A 144 14.23 -0.07 -8.61
N ASN A 145 13.70 0.94 -7.92
CA ASN A 145 13.92 2.34 -8.27
C ASN A 145 14.66 3.08 -7.18
N TYR A 146 15.59 3.93 -7.59
CA TYR A 146 16.26 4.92 -6.76
C TYR A 146 15.89 6.29 -7.30
N TYR A 147 15.73 7.27 -6.43
CA TYR A 147 15.28 8.60 -6.80
C TYR A 147 16.30 9.65 -6.40
N HIS A 148 16.41 10.69 -7.21
CA HIS A 148 17.07 11.94 -6.83
C HIS A 148 16.27 12.69 -5.76
N PRO A 149 16.90 13.62 -5.01
CA PRO A 149 16.16 14.45 -4.04
C PRO A 149 15.01 15.26 -4.64
N ASN A 150 15.04 15.55 -5.95
CA ASN A 150 13.95 16.22 -6.65
C ASN A 150 12.78 15.29 -7.03
N GLY A 151 12.83 14.02 -6.60
CA GLY A 151 11.78 13.02 -6.82
C GLY A 151 11.82 12.32 -8.18
N LYS A 152 12.72 12.71 -9.09
CA LYS A 152 12.89 12.01 -10.37
C LYS A 152 13.68 10.71 -10.19
N VAL A 153 13.40 9.71 -11.02
CA VAL A 153 14.15 8.45 -11.01
C VAL A 153 15.61 8.71 -11.33
N ALA A 154 16.50 8.22 -10.48
CA ALA A 154 17.96 8.24 -10.67
C ALA A 154 18.46 6.92 -11.28
N ILE A 155 17.94 5.79 -10.78
CA ILE A 155 18.32 4.46 -11.26
C ILE A 155 17.06 3.59 -11.28
N THR A 156 16.92 2.78 -12.33
CA THR A 156 16.00 1.66 -12.35
C THR A 156 16.74 0.39 -12.76
N VAL A 157 16.45 -0.72 -12.10
CA VAL A 157 17.04 -2.03 -12.39
C VAL A 157 16.07 -3.14 -11.97
N ASP A 158 16.01 -4.20 -12.75
CA ASP A 158 15.27 -5.38 -12.35
C ASP A 158 16.15 -6.33 -11.55
N MET A 159 15.57 -6.94 -10.52
CA MET A 159 16.20 -7.91 -9.64
C MET A 159 15.47 -9.25 -9.74
N LYS A 160 16.22 -10.34 -9.63
CA LYS A 160 15.68 -11.68 -9.51
C LYS A 160 16.48 -12.45 -8.46
N GLY A 161 15.79 -12.86 -7.38
CA GLY A 161 16.44 -13.58 -6.30
C GLY A 161 17.61 -12.83 -5.66
N GLY A 162 17.55 -11.50 -5.58
CA GLY A 162 18.58 -10.64 -5.01
C GLY A 162 19.72 -10.26 -5.97
N LYS A 163 19.67 -10.67 -7.24
CA LYS A 163 20.67 -10.34 -8.25
C LYS A 163 20.11 -9.45 -9.36
N GLU A 164 20.92 -8.52 -9.86
CA GLU A 164 20.53 -7.68 -10.99
C GLU A 164 20.31 -8.53 -12.25
N GLN A 165 19.27 -8.16 -13.01
CA GLN A 165 18.86 -8.85 -14.21
C GLN A 165 18.42 -7.85 -15.28
N GLY A 166 18.87 -8.03 -16.54
CA GLY A 166 18.47 -7.14 -17.62
C GLY A 166 19.18 -5.78 -17.58
N TRP A 167 18.48 -4.73 -17.99
CA TRP A 167 19.04 -3.39 -18.11
C TRP A 167 18.90 -2.60 -16.82
N LYS A 168 20.03 -2.15 -16.26
CA LYS A 168 20.09 -1.05 -15.30
C LYS A 168 20.19 0.25 -16.09
N LYS A 169 19.30 1.19 -15.83
CA LYS A 169 19.28 2.53 -16.42
C LYS A 169 19.59 3.56 -15.35
N GLU A 170 20.45 4.50 -15.66
CA GLU A 170 20.86 5.60 -14.78
C GLU A 170 20.49 6.93 -15.46
N TYR A 171 19.92 7.84 -14.69
CA TYR A 171 19.41 9.13 -15.15
C TYR A 171 20.03 10.27 -14.36
N ASP A 172 20.21 11.42 -14.99
CA ASP A 172 20.57 12.66 -14.29
C ASP A 172 19.38 13.26 -13.53
N ASP A 173 19.62 14.35 -12.79
CA ASP A 173 18.61 15.06 -12.01
C ASP A 173 17.57 15.79 -12.90
N ASN A 174 17.82 15.95 -14.18
CA ASN A 174 16.87 16.44 -15.18
C ASN A 174 15.99 15.32 -15.74
N GLY A 175 16.36 14.04 -15.49
CA GLY A 175 15.67 12.85 -15.99
C GLY A 175 16.19 12.37 -17.34
N ASN A 176 17.33 12.89 -17.81
CA ASN A 176 17.97 12.40 -19.04
C ASN A 176 18.70 11.09 -18.75
N LEU A 177 18.60 10.13 -19.67
CA LEU A 177 19.31 8.86 -19.58
C LEU A 177 20.81 9.09 -19.77
N VAL A 178 21.62 8.71 -18.78
CA VAL A 178 23.10 8.88 -18.82
C VAL A 178 23.83 7.58 -19.05
N ARG A 179 23.25 6.44 -18.63
CA ARG A 179 23.91 5.13 -18.80
C ARG A 179 22.91 4.00 -18.84
N GLU A 180 23.21 3.00 -19.64
CA GLU A 180 22.60 1.68 -19.59
C GLU A 180 23.68 0.63 -19.39
N THR A 181 23.47 -0.28 -18.44
CA THR A 181 24.36 -1.41 -18.14
C THR A 181 23.54 -2.69 -18.14
N TYR A 182 23.96 -3.69 -18.88
CA TYR A 182 23.24 -4.96 -18.92
C TYR A 182 23.82 -5.97 -17.93
N PHE A 183 22.93 -6.62 -17.19
CA PHE A 183 23.25 -7.66 -16.22
C PHE A 183 22.64 -8.99 -16.63
N ALA A 184 23.42 -10.06 -16.47
CA ALA A 184 22.98 -11.44 -16.56
C ALA A 184 23.33 -12.14 -15.25
N ASP A 185 22.33 -12.52 -14.47
CA ASP A 185 22.48 -13.19 -13.17
C ASP A 185 23.46 -12.48 -12.20
N GLY A 186 23.34 -11.14 -12.12
CA GLY A 186 24.19 -10.29 -11.27
C GLY A 186 25.57 -9.94 -11.85
N THR A 187 25.89 -10.42 -13.06
CA THR A 187 27.16 -10.14 -13.73
C THR A 187 26.96 -9.13 -14.86
N ILE A 188 27.82 -8.09 -14.89
CA ILE A 188 27.79 -7.08 -15.96
C ILE A 188 28.27 -7.70 -17.25
N ASP A 189 27.57 -7.41 -18.35
CA ASP A 189 28.04 -7.60 -19.73
C ASP A 189 28.58 -6.27 -20.25
N PRO A 190 29.92 -6.07 -20.26
CA PRO A 190 30.51 -4.80 -20.66
C PRO A 190 30.26 -4.44 -22.12
N SER A 191 30.05 -5.46 -22.98
CA SER A 191 29.80 -5.26 -24.42
C SER A 191 28.47 -4.57 -24.69
N LYS A 192 27.55 -4.57 -23.73
CA LYS A 192 26.23 -3.96 -23.82
C LYS A 192 26.12 -2.65 -23.04
N THR A 193 27.20 -2.21 -22.36
CA THR A 193 27.17 -0.93 -21.63
C THR A 193 27.15 0.24 -22.62
N LYS A 194 26.22 1.18 -22.42
CA LYS A 194 26.09 2.41 -23.19
C LYS A 194 26.17 3.61 -22.27
N VAL A 195 26.90 4.64 -22.68
CA VAL A 195 27.03 5.93 -22.03
C VAL A 195 26.53 7.01 -22.94
N TYR A 196 25.67 7.89 -22.45
CA TYR A 196 25.04 8.95 -23.22
C TYR A 196 25.67 10.30 -22.84
N ASP A 197 25.92 11.14 -23.84
CA ASP A 197 26.40 12.51 -23.63
C ASP A 197 25.22 13.44 -23.34
N THR A 198 25.03 13.79 -22.08
CA THR A 198 23.92 14.67 -21.65
C THR A 198 24.15 16.15 -21.96
N THR A 199 25.35 16.53 -22.45
CA THR A 199 25.66 17.90 -22.87
C THR A 199 25.08 18.26 -24.24
N LYS A 200 24.76 17.25 -25.03
CA LYS A 200 23.99 17.37 -26.27
C LYS A 200 22.59 16.84 -25.99
N PRO A 201 21.52 17.63 -26.22
CA PRO A 201 20.18 17.08 -26.20
C PRO A 201 20.04 16.12 -27.37
N ASP A 202 20.57 14.90 -27.20
CA ASP A 202 20.26 13.82 -28.12
C ASP A 202 18.75 13.63 -28.09
N LYS A 203 18.15 13.66 -29.28
CA LYS A 203 16.80 13.10 -29.43
C LYS A 203 16.78 11.81 -28.64
N ALA A 204 15.86 11.73 -27.68
CA ALA A 204 15.57 10.49 -26.96
C ALA A 204 15.67 9.35 -27.97
N PRO A 205 16.43 8.26 -27.70
CA PRO A 205 16.49 7.13 -28.60
C PRO A 205 15.06 6.83 -29.00
N GLU A 206 14.77 6.83 -30.30
CA GLU A 206 13.48 6.30 -30.74
C GLU A 206 13.40 4.92 -30.14
N GLU A 207 12.50 4.76 -29.18
CA GLU A 207 12.16 3.45 -28.64
C GLU A 207 11.74 2.60 -29.85
N THR A 208 12.65 1.76 -30.33
CA THR A 208 12.39 0.74 -31.36
C THR A 208 11.70 -0.48 -30.75
N GLY A 209 10.98 -0.29 -29.66
CA GLY A 209 9.88 -1.13 -29.21
C GLY A 209 8.58 -0.49 -29.69
N PRO A 210 7.50 -1.24 -29.88
CA PRO A 210 6.22 -0.62 -30.22
C PRO A 210 5.93 0.44 -29.19
N LYS A 211 5.93 1.74 -29.61
CA LYS A 211 5.45 2.84 -28.80
C LYS A 211 4.02 2.51 -28.45
N GLN A 212 3.84 1.86 -27.31
CA GLN A 212 2.57 1.93 -26.63
C GLN A 212 2.52 3.31 -26.00
N GLU A 213 2.08 4.29 -26.78
CA GLU A 213 1.46 5.46 -26.22
C GLU A 213 0.34 4.91 -25.32
N SER A 214 0.58 4.90 -24.02
CA SER A 214 -0.47 4.73 -23.02
C SER A 214 -1.30 6.02 -23.01
N LYS A 215 -1.92 6.35 -24.16
CA LYS A 215 -3.12 7.14 -24.16
C LYS A 215 -4.10 6.29 -23.38
N VAL A 216 -4.42 6.73 -22.17
CA VAL A 216 -5.73 6.45 -21.60
C VAL A 216 -6.69 6.81 -22.72
N VAL A 217 -7.14 5.80 -23.44
CA VAL A 217 -8.16 6.00 -24.47
C VAL A 217 -9.44 6.22 -23.68
N SER A 218 -9.62 7.47 -23.24
CA SER A 218 -10.96 7.95 -23.01
C SER A 218 -11.57 8.05 -24.40
N ASP A 219 -12.15 6.95 -24.87
CA ASP A 219 -12.99 6.99 -26.04
C ASP A 219 -14.08 8.04 -25.75
N PRO A 220 -14.10 9.16 -26.45
CA PRO A 220 -15.11 10.19 -26.25
C PRO A 220 -16.54 9.66 -26.51
N ASN A 221 -16.65 8.50 -27.15
CA ASN A 221 -17.92 7.81 -27.44
C ASN A 221 -18.25 6.74 -26.38
N PHE A 222 -17.40 6.49 -25.39
CA PHE A 222 -17.68 5.51 -24.34
C PHE A 222 -18.91 5.93 -23.53
N LYS A 223 -19.99 5.19 -23.70
CA LYS A 223 -21.26 5.40 -22.98
C LYS A 223 -21.63 4.12 -22.22
N PRO A 224 -21.28 4.04 -20.94
CA PRO A 224 -21.53 2.83 -20.16
C PRO A 224 -23.05 2.55 -20.09
N ASN A 225 -23.39 1.29 -20.28
CA ASN A 225 -24.75 0.77 -20.11
C ASN A 225 -25.18 0.94 -18.65
N LYS A 226 -26.49 1.09 -18.44
CA LYS A 226 -27.10 1.16 -17.10
C LYS A 226 -27.89 -0.12 -16.82
N GLY A 227 -27.96 -0.50 -15.55
CA GLY A 227 -28.70 -1.67 -15.08
C GLY A 227 -27.81 -2.85 -14.74
N THR A 228 -28.31 -4.06 -14.93
CA THR A 228 -27.57 -5.30 -14.58
C THR A 228 -26.63 -5.69 -15.70
N PHE A 229 -25.37 -5.98 -15.35
CA PHE A 229 -24.35 -6.42 -16.30
C PHE A 229 -24.78 -7.70 -17.03
N ASN A 230 -24.91 -7.60 -18.35
CA ASN A 230 -25.31 -8.70 -19.22
C ASN A 230 -24.14 -9.32 -20.02
N GLY A 231 -22.96 -8.68 -19.97
CA GLY A 231 -21.75 -9.15 -20.65
C GLY A 231 -21.53 -8.64 -22.05
N GLU A 232 -22.35 -7.69 -22.54
CA GLU A 232 -22.25 -7.13 -23.88
C GLU A 232 -22.23 -5.60 -23.86
N GLY A 233 -21.37 -5.00 -24.68
CA GLY A 233 -21.26 -3.54 -24.84
C GLY A 233 -20.44 -2.86 -23.75
N ASP A 234 -20.64 -1.56 -23.58
CA ASP A 234 -19.81 -0.71 -22.69
C ASP A 234 -20.30 -0.75 -21.26
N TRP A 235 -19.40 -1.08 -20.33
CA TRP A 235 -19.72 -1.19 -18.91
C TRP A 235 -18.63 -0.63 -18.02
N ILE A 236 -19.05 -0.15 -16.84
CA ILE A 236 -18.18 0.08 -15.68
C ILE A 236 -18.64 -0.88 -14.58
N LEU A 237 -17.76 -1.79 -14.19
CA LEU A 237 -18.01 -2.77 -13.14
C LEU A 237 -17.39 -2.32 -11.83
N TYR A 238 -18.15 -2.48 -10.75
CA TYR A 238 -17.74 -2.09 -9.41
C TYR A 238 -17.70 -3.31 -8.49
N LYS A 239 -16.76 -3.30 -7.56
CA LYS A 239 -16.71 -4.19 -6.41
C LYS A 239 -16.36 -3.37 -5.18
N ASN A 240 -17.18 -3.46 -4.12
CA ASN A 240 -17.00 -2.67 -2.89
C ASN A 240 -16.87 -1.15 -3.13
N GLY A 241 -17.64 -0.62 -4.09
CA GLY A 241 -17.62 0.80 -4.45
C GLY A 241 -16.46 1.25 -5.34
N GLN A 242 -15.52 0.37 -5.67
CA GLN A 242 -14.38 0.66 -6.52
C GLN A 242 -14.57 0.09 -7.93
N ILE A 243 -14.11 0.84 -8.94
CA ILE A 243 -14.14 0.37 -10.34
C ILE A 243 -13.15 -0.78 -10.50
N THR A 244 -13.62 -1.97 -10.85
CA THR A 244 -12.76 -3.12 -11.15
C THR A 244 -12.48 -3.31 -12.62
N MET A 245 -13.44 -2.98 -13.48
CA MET A 245 -13.26 -3.02 -14.93
C MET A 245 -14.05 -1.89 -15.58
N LYS A 246 -13.53 -1.33 -16.66
CA LYS A 246 -14.19 -0.32 -17.47
C LYS A 246 -13.84 -0.56 -18.92
N GLY A 247 -14.85 -0.68 -19.79
CA GLY A 247 -14.60 -0.89 -21.21
C GLY A 247 -15.74 -1.61 -21.90
N THR A 248 -15.46 -2.08 -23.11
CA THR A 248 -16.36 -2.85 -23.95
C THR A 248 -16.22 -4.35 -23.66
N PHE A 249 -17.35 -5.00 -23.45
CA PHE A 249 -17.43 -6.44 -23.16
C PHE A 249 -18.10 -7.19 -24.31
N HIS A 250 -17.63 -8.40 -24.54
CA HIS A 250 -18.29 -9.38 -25.40
C HIS A 250 -18.25 -10.75 -24.72
N SER A 251 -19.39 -11.43 -24.66
CA SER A 251 -19.53 -12.73 -23.98
C SER A 251 -18.94 -12.72 -22.56
N LYS A 252 -19.22 -11.64 -21.80
CA LYS A 252 -18.72 -11.38 -20.41
C LYS A 252 -17.21 -11.20 -20.27
N LYS A 253 -16.46 -11.12 -21.36
CA LYS A 253 -15.02 -10.85 -21.36
C LYS A 253 -14.76 -9.40 -21.74
N LEU A 254 -13.82 -8.75 -21.05
CA LEU A 254 -13.34 -7.43 -21.42
C LEU A 254 -12.57 -7.53 -22.75
N VAL A 255 -13.05 -6.81 -23.77
CA VAL A 255 -12.45 -6.78 -25.11
C VAL A 255 -11.56 -5.57 -25.27
N ASP A 256 -12.09 -4.38 -24.99
CA ASP A 256 -11.34 -3.12 -25.05
C ASP A 256 -11.60 -2.33 -23.78
N GLY A 257 -10.54 -1.94 -23.07
CA GLY A 257 -10.67 -1.19 -21.83
C GLY A 257 -9.61 -1.49 -20.80
N GLU A 258 -9.97 -1.30 -19.52
CA GLU A 258 -9.08 -1.44 -18.39
C GLU A 258 -9.64 -2.34 -17.29
N GLU A 259 -8.77 -3.14 -16.68
CA GLU A 259 -8.98 -3.87 -15.44
C GLU A 259 -8.14 -3.23 -14.34
N ARG A 260 -8.76 -2.89 -13.23
CA ARG A 260 -8.11 -2.27 -12.07
C ARG A 260 -7.92 -3.29 -10.96
N ILE A 261 -6.68 -3.44 -10.52
CA ILE A 261 -6.29 -4.37 -9.46
C ILE A 261 -5.96 -3.56 -8.21
N TYR A 262 -6.65 -3.91 -7.12
CA TYR A 262 -6.49 -3.29 -5.81
C TYR A 262 -5.86 -4.28 -4.84
N ASP A 263 -5.12 -3.76 -3.87
CA ASP A 263 -4.66 -4.56 -2.74
C ASP A 263 -5.76 -4.79 -1.70
N ASN A 264 -5.41 -5.52 -0.63
CA ASN A 264 -6.34 -5.85 0.45
C ASN A 264 -6.82 -4.61 1.24
N ASN A 265 -6.17 -3.46 1.10
CA ASN A 265 -6.52 -2.19 1.73
C ASN A 265 -7.34 -1.30 0.80
N GLY A 266 -7.65 -1.78 -0.42
CA GLY A 266 -8.40 -1.03 -1.42
C GLY A 266 -7.58 0.01 -2.18
N LEU A 267 -6.25 -0.03 -2.12
CA LEU A 267 -5.39 0.85 -2.90
C LEU A 267 -5.18 0.28 -4.30
N LEU A 268 -5.36 1.13 -5.32
CA LEU A 268 -5.17 0.76 -6.72
C LEU A 268 -3.68 0.50 -6.98
N ARG A 269 -3.34 -0.73 -7.41
CA ARG A 269 -1.97 -1.21 -7.61
C ARG A 269 -1.58 -1.33 -9.07
N GLN A 270 -2.53 -1.63 -9.94
CA GLN A 270 -2.25 -1.87 -11.35
C GLN A 270 -3.49 -1.55 -12.18
N ILE A 271 -3.28 -1.00 -13.35
CA ILE A 271 -4.30 -0.88 -14.40
C ILE A 271 -3.82 -1.70 -15.59
N LYS A 272 -4.49 -2.81 -15.86
CA LYS A 272 -4.21 -3.62 -17.05
C LYS A 272 -5.05 -3.12 -18.21
N LEU A 273 -4.43 -2.86 -19.34
CA LEU A 273 -5.12 -2.44 -20.57
C LEU A 273 -5.36 -3.64 -21.50
N TYR A 274 -6.55 -3.70 -22.06
CA TYR A 274 -6.97 -4.74 -22.98
C TYR A 274 -7.39 -4.13 -24.31
N LYS A 275 -7.02 -4.80 -25.42
CA LYS A 275 -7.46 -4.48 -26.76
C LYS A 275 -7.74 -5.78 -27.53
N GLU A 276 -8.88 -5.84 -28.21
CA GLU A 276 -9.33 -7.05 -28.93
C GLU A 276 -9.28 -8.31 -28.02
N GLY A 277 -9.61 -8.15 -26.74
CA GLY A 277 -9.61 -9.23 -25.76
C GLY A 277 -8.23 -9.70 -25.28
N LYS A 278 -7.15 -9.03 -25.68
CA LYS A 278 -5.77 -9.34 -25.29
C LYS A 278 -5.21 -8.25 -24.37
N TYR A 279 -4.49 -8.67 -23.35
CA TYR A 279 -3.68 -7.75 -22.53
C TYR A 279 -2.60 -7.10 -23.38
N VAL A 280 -2.54 -5.77 -23.39
CA VAL A 280 -1.61 -4.99 -24.23
C VAL A 280 -0.59 -4.19 -23.42
N GLY A 281 -0.71 -4.17 -22.10
CA GLY A 281 0.24 -3.49 -21.20
C GLY A 281 -0.45 -2.85 -20.01
N ASP A 282 0.34 -2.20 -19.16
CA ASP A 282 -0.17 -1.50 -17.98
C ASP A 282 -0.45 -0.03 -18.30
N GLY A 283 -1.57 0.46 -17.78
CA GLY A 283 -1.94 1.87 -17.82
C GLY A 283 -1.29 2.68 -16.70
N PRO A 284 -1.19 4.01 -16.85
CA PRO A 284 -0.67 4.87 -15.80
C PRO A 284 -1.62 4.87 -14.60
N LEU A 285 -1.06 4.77 -13.38
CA LEU A 285 -1.83 4.99 -12.17
C LEU A 285 -2.20 6.48 -12.05
N PRO A 286 -3.45 6.82 -11.64
CA PRO A 286 -3.82 8.20 -11.35
C PRO A 286 -2.89 8.82 -10.30
N ALA A 287 -2.62 10.12 -10.40
CA ALA A 287 -1.71 10.84 -9.48
C ALA A 287 -2.16 10.79 -8.01
N ASP A 288 -3.42 10.49 -7.76
CA ASP A 288 -4.06 10.35 -6.45
C ASP A 288 -4.28 8.89 -6.01
N ALA A 289 -3.87 7.92 -6.83
CA ALA A 289 -4.03 6.50 -6.51
C ALA A 289 -3.25 6.03 -5.26
N ASN A 290 -2.36 6.89 -4.75
CA ASN A 290 -1.51 6.64 -3.58
C ASN A 290 -1.79 7.59 -2.40
N LYS A 291 -2.93 8.31 -2.42
CA LYS A 291 -3.35 9.15 -1.29
C LYS A 291 -4.20 8.41 -0.29
#